data_1fd5c1520a6f7263073604ec0e1ec64a
#
_entry.id   1fd5c1520a6f7263073604ec0e1ec64a
#
_cell.length_a   1.000
_cell.length_b   1.000
_cell.length_c   1.000
_cell.angle_alpha   90.00
_cell.angle_beta   90.00
_cell.angle_gamma   90.00
#
_symmetry.space_group_name_H-M   'P 1'
#
loop_
_entity.id
_entity.type
_entity.pdbx_description
1 polymer ?
#
loop_
_entity_poly.entity_id
_entity_poly.type
_entity_poly.pdbx_seq_one_letter_code
_entity_poly.pdbx_strand_id
1 'polypeptide(L)' 'MAIGQKLEEARNRKGISIREASESTKIRGDYLSAFEAGQFDIDLPEVYLRGFIRLYSRFLDLD' A
#
# COMPACT_ATOMS: atom_id res chain seq x y z
N MET A 1 -16.50 0.66 2.40
CA MET A 1 -15.31 0.31 3.18
C MET A 1 -14.07 0.81 2.45
N ALA A 2 -13.20 1.50 3.16
CA ALA A 2 -12.04 2.10 2.53
C ALA A 2 -10.97 1.06 2.21
N ILE A 3 -10.41 1.13 1.00
CA ILE A 3 -9.34 0.23 0.59
C ILE A 3 -8.12 0.39 1.49
N GLY A 4 -7.85 1.62 1.94
CA GLY A 4 -6.71 1.89 2.80
C GLY A 4 -6.74 1.10 4.09
N GLN A 5 -7.91 1.04 4.73
CA GLN A 5 -8.06 0.28 5.96
C GLN A 5 -7.83 -1.21 5.73
N LYS A 6 -8.29 -1.73 4.60
CA LYS A 6 -8.05 -3.13 4.26
C LYS A 6 -6.57 -3.42 4.07
N LEU A 7 -5.86 -2.49 3.44
CA LEU A 7 -4.42 -2.64 3.24
C LEU A 7 -3.69 -2.67 4.58
N GLU A 8 -4.03 -1.74 5.46
CA GLU A 8 -3.40 -1.68 6.78
C GLU A 8 -3.66 -2.95 7.58
N GLU A 9 -4.90 -3.41 7.59
CA GLU A 9 -5.26 -4.62 8.32
C GLU A 9 -4.52 -5.83 7.79
N ALA A 10 -4.42 -5.93 6.46
CA ALA A 10 -3.70 -7.05 5.84
C ALA A 10 -2.22 -7.02 6.18
N ARG A 11 -1.61 -5.82 6.19
CA ARG A 11 -0.21 -5.69 6.56
C ARG A 11 0.00 -6.10 8.02
N ASN A 12 -0.86 -5.64 8.92
CA ASN A 12 -0.78 -6.01 10.33
C ASN A 12 -0.97 -7.51 10.52
N ARG A 13 -1.82 -8.12 9.71
CA ARG A 13 -2.05 -9.57 9.77
C ARG A 13 -0.81 -10.34 9.37
N LYS A 14 -0.03 -9.79 8.42
CA LYS A 14 1.25 -10.39 8.05
C LYS A 14 2.33 -10.14 9.11
N GLY A 15 2.10 -9.21 10.03
CA GLY A 15 3.05 -8.91 11.09
C GLY A 15 4.26 -8.16 10.61
N ILE A 16 4.13 -7.34 9.56
CA ILE A 16 5.26 -6.60 9.01
C ILE A 16 5.04 -5.10 9.15
N SER A 17 6.15 -4.37 9.17
CA SER A 17 6.14 -2.92 9.24
C SER A 17 6.01 -2.31 7.83
N ILE A 18 5.71 -1.01 7.79
CA ILE A 18 5.72 -0.26 6.52
C ILE A 18 7.11 -0.37 5.88
N ARG A 19 8.17 -0.29 6.69
CA ARG A 19 9.53 -0.36 6.17
C ARG A 19 9.79 -1.71 5.49
N GLU A 20 9.38 -2.79 6.13
CA GLU A 20 9.54 -4.13 5.57
C GLU A 20 8.74 -4.28 4.28
N ALA A 21 7.51 -3.76 4.27
CA ALA A 21 6.68 -3.79 3.07
C ALA A 21 7.31 -2.98 1.94
N SER A 22 7.87 -1.83 2.28
CA SER A 22 8.54 -0.98 1.30
C SER A 22 9.74 -1.69 0.68
N GLU A 23 10.54 -2.35 1.50
CA GLU A 23 11.71 -3.07 1.01
C GLU A 23 11.32 -4.22 0.09
N SER A 24 10.24 -4.92 0.42
CA SER A 24 9.79 -6.05 -0.37
C SER A 24 9.14 -5.64 -1.68
N THR A 25 8.36 -4.56 -1.67
CA THR A 25 7.61 -4.13 -2.86
C THR A 25 8.40 -3.16 -3.73
N LYS A 26 9.45 -2.56 -3.18
CA LYS A 26 10.22 -1.50 -3.82
C LYS A 26 9.39 -0.23 -4.02
N ILE A 27 8.33 -0.07 -3.25
CA ILE A 27 7.51 1.14 -3.22
C ILE A 27 7.91 1.93 -1.99
N ARG A 28 8.06 3.24 -2.14
CA ARG A 28 8.45 4.11 -1.03
C ARG A 28 7.45 3.98 0.12
N GLY A 29 7.97 3.99 1.35
CA GLY A 29 7.14 3.82 2.53
C GLY A 29 6.10 4.91 2.71
N ASP A 30 6.43 6.15 2.34
CA ASP A 30 5.47 7.25 2.44
C ASP A 30 4.28 7.05 1.49
N TYR A 31 4.50 6.43 0.32
CA TYR A 31 3.39 6.07 -0.56
C TYR A 31 2.52 4.99 0.08
N LEU A 32 3.14 3.96 0.64
CA LEU A 32 2.38 2.88 1.30
C LEU A 32 1.56 3.44 2.47
N SER A 33 2.14 4.33 3.25
CA SER A 33 1.44 4.97 4.36
C SER A 33 0.26 5.79 3.86
N ALA A 34 0.44 6.51 2.75
CA ALA A 34 -0.64 7.30 2.16
C ALA A 34 -1.77 6.38 1.69
N PHE A 35 -1.43 5.26 1.07
CA PHE A 35 -2.45 4.31 0.62
C PHE A 35 -3.27 3.79 1.79
N GLU A 36 -2.60 3.44 2.90
CA GLU A 36 -3.29 2.93 4.08
C GLU A 36 -4.14 4.00 4.75
N ALA A 37 -3.75 5.25 4.62
CA ALA A 37 -4.52 6.37 5.16
C ALA A 37 -5.67 6.80 4.24
N GLY A 38 -5.77 6.20 3.06
CA GLY A 38 -6.79 6.57 2.09
C GLY A 38 -6.49 7.88 1.38
N GLN A 39 -5.24 8.29 1.38
CA GLN A 39 -4.80 9.52 0.72
C GLN A 39 -4.25 9.19 -0.65
N PHE A 40 -5.06 9.42 -1.68
CA PHE A 40 -4.68 9.07 -3.05
C PHE A 40 -4.41 10.31 -3.92
N ASP A 41 -4.59 11.50 -3.37
CA ASP A 41 -4.29 12.76 -4.06
C ASP A 41 -2.83 13.15 -3.81
N ILE A 42 -1.93 12.21 -4.04
CA ILE A 42 -0.50 12.39 -3.81
C ILE A 42 0.19 12.75 -5.12
N ASP A 43 1.42 13.24 -5.01
CA ASP A 43 2.20 13.67 -6.17
C ASP A 43 2.76 12.45 -6.91
N LEU A 44 1.86 11.71 -7.54
CA LEU A 44 2.19 10.48 -8.25
C LEU A 44 1.20 10.33 -9.40
N PRO A 45 1.68 10.17 -10.65
CA PRO A 45 0.76 9.99 -11.77
C PRO A 45 -0.18 8.81 -11.56
N GLU A 46 -1.42 8.97 -12.03
CA GLU A 46 -2.47 8.00 -11.76
C GLU A 46 -2.12 6.59 -12.24
N VAL A 47 -1.41 6.51 -13.36
CA VAL A 47 -1.04 5.19 -13.90
C VAL A 47 -0.13 4.44 -12.93
N TYR A 48 0.80 5.16 -12.29
CA TYR A 48 1.67 4.55 -11.28
C TYR A 48 0.93 4.28 -9.99
N LEU A 49 0.05 5.20 -9.60
CA LEU A 49 -0.75 5.05 -8.40
C LEU A 49 -1.54 3.74 -8.44
N ARG A 50 -2.22 3.49 -9.56
CA ARG A 50 -2.99 2.27 -9.72
C ARG A 50 -2.10 1.03 -9.69
N GLY A 51 -0.97 1.09 -10.36
CA GLY A 51 -0.04 -0.03 -10.41
C GLY A 51 0.54 -0.35 -9.03
N PHE A 52 0.89 0.69 -8.28
CA PHE A 52 1.45 0.50 -6.94
C PHE A 52 0.42 -0.06 -5.97
N ILE A 53 -0.82 0.43 -6.03
CA ILE A 53 -1.89 -0.10 -5.18
C ILE A 53 -2.14 -1.56 -5.50
N ARG A 54 -2.14 -1.91 -6.78
CA ARG A 54 -2.33 -3.30 -7.18
C ARG A 54 -1.18 -4.18 -6.69
N LEU A 55 0.05 -3.70 -6.85
CA LEU A 55 1.23 -4.45 -6.40
C LEU A 55 1.19 -4.66 -4.89
N TYR A 56 0.86 -3.62 -4.15
CA TYR A 56 0.79 -3.71 -2.70
C TYR A 56 -0.33 -4.66 -2.28
N SER A 57 -1.48 -4.58 -2.92
CA SER A 57 -2.60 -5.48 -2.62
C SER A 57 -2.21 -6.94 -2.84
N ARG A 58 -1.53 -7.23 -3.93
CA ARG A 58 -1.08 -8.59 -4.22
C ARG A 58 -0.05 -9.06 -3.19
N PHE A 59 0.87 -8.19 -2.83
CA PHE A 59 1.87 -8.50 -1.82
C PHE A 59 1.20 -8.86 -0.49
N LEU A 60 0.09 -8.21 -0.18
CA LEU A 60 -0.66 -8.45 1.06
C LEU A 60 -1.73 -9.54 0.91
N ASP A 61 -1.77 -10.21 -0.23
CA ASP A 61 -2.73 -11.29 -0.52
C ASP A 61 -4.17 -10.80 -0.53
N LEU A 62 -4.37 -9.57 -0.95
CA LEU A 62 -5.70 -9.00 -1.18
C LEU A 62 -5.96 -8.99 -2.68
N ASP A 63 -7.05 -9.61 -3.08
CA ASP A 63 -7.42 -9.61 -4.49
C ASP A 63 -8.56 -8.68 -4.75
#